data_3c54f225f9d0464a6613828d23d8e184
#
_entry.id   3c54f225f9d0464a6613828d23d8e184
#
_cell.length_a   1.000
_cell.length_b   1.000
_cell.length_c   1.000
_cell.angle_alpha   90.00
_cell.angle_beta   90.00
_cell.angle_gamma   90.00
#
_symmetry.space_group_name_H-M   'P 1'
#
loop_
_entity.id
_entity.type
_entity.pdbx_description
1 polymer ?
#
loop_
_entity_poly.entity_id
_entity_poly.type
_entity_poly.pdbx_seq_one_letter_code
_entity_poly.pdbx_strand_id
1 'polypeptide(L)'
;MAVYFISDLHLSDSRPEINQVFFEFLRGPARAAQTLYILGDLFEYWAGDDDLGDPFNRSIATALADYSQAGPALRFMHGNRDFLLDGAFAKACGGRLVDDPHRLDLFGTPTLLMHGDTLCTDDLDYQKFRVQVRNPIWQKGFLALPLEQRKRQIEAVRQTSESEKTRKAPEIMDVNQGAVESVLREHAYPRLIHGHTHRPARHVHRVDGKDCERWVLADWYRSGSYLRCDERGCASVQLPGPG
;
A
#
# COMPACT_ATOMS: atom_id res chain seq x y z
N MET A 1 -7.48 10.61 19.75
CA MET A 1 -6.70 9.48 19.17
C MET A 1 -6.67 9.64 17.66
N ALA A 2 -5.67 9.11 16.95
CA ALA A 2 -5.59 9.25 15.49
C ALA A 2 -5.20 7.92 14.82
N VAL A 3 -5.65 7.71 13.60
CA VAL A 3 -5.29 6.58 12.74
C VAL A 3 -4.52 7.14 11.55
N TYR A 4 -3.39 6.53 11.22
CA TYR A 4 -2.52 6.98 10.14
C TYR A 4 -2.51 5.96 9.00
N PHE A 5 -2.41 6.48 7.77
CA PHE A 5 -2.38 5.69 6.54
C PHE A 5 -1.19 6.13 5.69
N ILE A 6 -0.44 5.16 5.21
CA ILE A 6 0.64 5.31 4.23
C ILE A 6 0.51 4.23 3.16
N SER A 7 1.07 4.45 2.00
CA SER A 7 1.18 3.47 0.91
C SER A 7 2.30 3.83 -0.05
N ASP A 8 2.62 2.94 -0.96
CA ASP A 8 3.52 3.21 -2.10
C ASP A 8 4.90 3.74 -1.66
N LEU A 9 5.46 3.13 -0.62
CA LEU A 9 6.77 3.50 -0.09
C LEU A 9 7.90 3.01 -0.99
N HIS A 10 7.71 1.83 -1.60
CA HIS A 10 8.68 1.21 -2.49
C HIS A 10 10.08 1.15 -1.89
N LEU A 11 10.17 0.72 -0.62
CA LEU A 11 11.44 0.61 0.10
C LEU A 11 12.36 -0.39 -0.58
N SER A 12 13.61 -0.04 -0.70
CA SER A 12 14.65 -0.85 -1.36
C SER A 12 16.02 -0.42 -0.84
N ASP A 13 16.98 -1.33 -0.85
CA ASP A 13 18.37 -1.05 -0.48
C ASP A 13 19.03 0.03 -1.38
N SER A 14 18.55 0.17 -2.61
CA SER A 14 19.01 1.21 -3.55
C SER A 14 18.48 2.61 -3.25
N ARG A 15 17.63 2.79 -2.21
CA ARG A 15 16.98 4.05 -1.86
C ARG A 15 17.17 4.43 -0.39
N PRO A 16 18.44 4.56 0.07
CA PRO A 16 18.76 4.75 1.49
C PRO A 16 18.14 6.02 2.10
N GLU A 17 17.99 7.09 1.31
CA GLU A 17 17.42 8.35 1.78
C GLU A 17 15.93 8.20 2.16
N ILE A 18 15.15 7.52 1.34
CA ILE A 18 13.73 7.24 1.64
C ILE A 18 13.59 6.25 2.79
N ASN A 19 14.46 5.24 2.85
CA ASN A 19 14.51 4.32 3.97
C ASN A 19 14.75 5.08 5.28
N GLN A 20 15.62 6.08 5.28
CA GLN A 20 15.89 6.92 6.45
C GLN A 20 14.65 7.73 6.85
N VAL A 21 13.96 8.37 5.89
CA VAL A 21 12.69 9.08 6.15
C VAL A 21 11.65 8.14 6.78
N PHE A 22 11.58 6.90 6.33
CA PHE A 22 10.67 5.90 6.90
C PHE A 22 11.05 5.54 8.35
N PHE A 23 12.33 5.32 8.63
CA PHE A 23 12.79 5.05 9.99
C PHE A 23 12.52 6.24 10.94
N GLU A 24 12.72 7.46 10.47
CA GLU A 24 12.43 8.67 11.25
C GLU A 24 10.94 8.84 11.48
N PHE A 25 10.11 8.56 10.50
CA PHE A 25 8.65 8.55 10.64
C PHE A 25 8.21 7.57 11.73
N LEU A 26 8.71 6.34 11.72
CA LEU A 26 8.36 5.32 12.72
C LEU A 26 8.82 5.70 14.14
N ARG A 27 10.00 6.34 14.27
CA ARG A 27 10.53 6.77 15.58
C ARG A 27 9.87 8.04 16.10
N GLY A 28 9.36 8.89 15.22
CA GLY A 28 8.82 10.20 15.52
C GLY A 28 7.29 10.29 15.30
N PRO A 29 6.83 10.89 14.18
CA PRO A 29 5.42 11.21 13.99
C PRO A 29 4.47 10.03 14.13
N ALA A 30 4.84 8.84 13.64
CA ALA A 30 4.00 7.66 13.70
C ALA A 30 3.66 7.21 15.13
N ARG A 31 4.49 7.54 16.12
CA ARG A 31 4.26 7.19 17.54
C ARG A 31 2.97 7.81 18.12
N ALA A 32 2.46 8.86 17.50
CA ALA A 32 1.20 9.49 17.91
C ALA A 32 -0.05 8.75 17.39
N ALA A 33 0.11 7.77 16.50
CA ALA A 33 -0.99 6.99 15.97
C ALA A 33 -1.44 5.91 16.96
N GLN A 34 -2.75 5.66 17.03
CA GLN A 34 -3.29 4.45 17.65
C GLN A 34 -3.09 3.23 16.74
N THR A 35 -3.24 3.44 15.43
CA THR A 35 -3.05 2.41 14.41
C THR A 35 -2.38 3.03 13.20
N LEU A 36 -1.39 2.34 12.64
CA LEU A 36 -0.79 2.62 11.34
C LEU A 36 -1.25 1.56 10.35
N TYR A 37 -1.89 1.99 9.28
CA TYR A 37 -2.20 1.18 8.11
C TYR A 37 -1.20 1.44 6.99
N ILE A 38 -0.62 0.38 6.44
CA ILE A 38 0.23 0.40 5.25
C ILE A 38 -0.58 -0.26 4.13
N LEU A 39 -1.08 0.55 3.20
CA LEU A 39 -2.03 0.14 2.18
C LEU A 39 -1.35 -0.37 0.90
N GLY A 40 -0.34 -1.22 1.07
CA GLY A 40 0.37 -1.88 -0.01
C GLY A 40 1.60 -1.11 -0.51
N ASP A 41 2.40 -1.82 -1.29
CA ASP A 41 3.66 -1.33 -1.88
C ASP A 41 4.62 -0.74 -0.84
N LEU A 42 4.73 -1.44 0.33
CA LEU A 42 5.73 -1.14 1.32
C LEU A 42 7.14 -1.34 0.75
N PHE A 43 7.34 -2.47 0.06
CA PHE A 43 8.59 -2.79 -0.62
C PHE A 43 8.49 -2.55 -2.13
N GLU A 44 9.63 -2.27 -2.75
CA GLU A 44 9.74 -2.20 -4.21
C GLU A 44 9.40 -3.56 -4.86
N TYR A 45 9.68 -4.66 -4.17
CA TYR A 45 9.19 -6.01 -4.44
C TYR A 45 9.30 -6.89 -3.20
N TRP A 46 8.53 -7.98 -3.16
CA TRP A 46 8.65 -9.03 -2.15
C TRP A 46 8.65 -10.41 -2.81
N ALA A 47 9.67 -11.21 -2.52
CA ALA A 47 9.83 -12.51 -3.16
C ALA A 47 9.26 -13.68 -2.36
N GLY A 48 8.71 -13.41 -1.17
CA GLY A 48 8.17 -14.37 -0.20
C GLY A 48 8.79 -14.19 1.18
N ASP A 49 8.15 -14.70 2.21
CA ASP A 49 8.56 -14.47 3.60
C ASP A 49 9.88 -15.16 3.99
N ASP A 50 10.35 -16.12 3.20
CA ASP A 50 11.69 -16.70 3.35
C ASP A 50 12.82 -15.71 2.98
N ASP A 51 12.48 -14.57 2.35
CA ASP A 51 13.39 -13.45 2.08
C ASP A 51 13.58 -12.50 3.29
N LEU A 52 12.95 -12.77 4.44
CA LEU A 52 13.24 -12.09 5.71
C LEU A 52 14.69 -12.28 6.18
N GLY A 53 15.42 -13.26 5.61
CA GLY A 53 16.85 -13.45 5.81
C GLY A 53 17.73 -12.34 5.22
N ASP A 54 17.25 -11.63 4.22
CA ASP A 54 17.94 -10.50 3.59
C ASP A 54 18.18 -9.37 4.62
N PRO A 55 19.41 -8.80 4.70
CA PRO A 55 19.72 -7.76 5.69
C PRO A 55 18.84 -6.52 5.59
N PHE A 56 18.50 -6.08 4.38
CA PHE A 56 17.63 -4.93 4.17
C PHE A 56 16.20 -5.22 4.65
N ASN A 57 15.60 -6.32 4.19
CA ASN A 57 14.25 -6.74 4.57
C ASN A 57 14.13 -6.92 6.09
N ARG A 58 15.15 -7.51 6.71
CA ARG A 58 15.24 -7.67 8.18
C ARG A 58 15.28 -6.32 8.90
N SER A 59 16.02 -5.33 8.37
CA SER A 59 16.11 -4.01 8.99
C SER A 59 14.75 -3.30 9.03
N ILE A 60 13.97 -3.40 7.94
CA ILE A 60 12.62 -2.86 7.86
C ILE A 60 11.68 -3.59 8.84
N ALA A 61 11.72 -4.93 8.84
CA ALA A 61 10.89 -5.73 9.74
C ALA A 61 11.19 -5.44 11.21
N THR A 62 12.47 -5.26 11.57
CA THR A 62 12.89 -4.89 12.92
C THR A 62 12.36 -3.51 13.31
N ALA A 63 12.49 -2.51 12.46
CA ALA A 63 11.98 -1.17 12.74
C ALA A 63 10.45 -1.14 12.94
N LEU A 64 9.72 -1.94 12.17
CA LEU A 64 8.27 -2.12 12.31
C LEU A 64 7.92 -2.85 13.61
N ALA A 65 8.73 -3.86 14.01
CA ALA A 65 8.56 -4.56 15.28
C ALA A 65 8.77 -3.62 16.48
N ASP A 66 9.84 -2.82 16.46
CA ASP A 66 10.11 -1.81 17.50
C ASP A 66 8.97 -0.77 17.59
N TYR A 67 8.39 -0.39 16.44
CA TYR A 67 7.24 0.49 16.39
C TYR A 67 6.00 -0.14 17.04
N SER A 68 5.66 -1.38 16.68
CA SER A 68 4.49 -2.06 17.21
C SER A 68 4.62 -2.39 18.71
N GLN A 69 5.82 -2.75 19.17
CA GLN A 69 6.11 -2.99 20.59
C GLN A 69 5.96 -1.72 21.46
N ALA A 70 6.11 -0.56 20.86
CA ALA A 70 5.90 0.72 21.55
C ALA A 70 4.43 1.10 21.73
N GLY A 71 3.48 0.28 21.27
CA GLY A 71 2.06 0.39 21.54
C GLY A 71 1.13 0.56 20.35
N PRO A 72 1.50 1.27 19.26
CA PRO A 72 0.59 1.43 18.13
C PRO A 72 0.29 0.10 17.43
N ALA A 73 -0.96 -0.11 17.03
CA ALA A 73 -1.30 -1.27 16.21
C ALA A 73 -0.80 -1.08 14.76
N LEU A 74 -0.32 -2.18 14.15
CA LEU A 74 0.21 -2.18 12.79
C LEU A 74 -0.65 -3.09 11.90
N ARG A 75 -1.06 -2.58 10.74
CA ARG A 75 -1.89 -3.28 9.76
C ARG A 75 -1.28 -3.16 8.38
N PHE A 76 -1.19 -4.28 7.67
CA PHE A 76 -0.65 -4.37 6.31
C PHE A 76 -1.75 -4.78 5.35
N MET A 77 -1.81 -4.13 4.21
CA MET A 77 -2.59 -4.55 3.05
C MET A 77 -1.59 -4.88 1.93
N HIS A 78 -1.91 -5.83 1.09
CA HIS A 78 -1.08 -6.14 -0.07
C HIS A 78 -1.18 -5.07 -1.15
N GLY A 79 -0.04 -4.62 -1.66
CA GLY A 79 0.05 -3.89 -2.91
C GLY A 79 0.35 -4.79 -4.11
N ASN A 80 0.59 -4.20 -5.25
CA ASN A 80 0.94 -4.94 -6.45
C ASN A 80 2.44 -5.32 -6.52
N ARG A 81 3.27 -4.73 -5.67
CA ARG A 81 4.70 -5.02 -5.57
C ARG A 81 5.03 -6.07 -4.51
N ASP A 82 4.20 -6.15 -3.48
CA ASP A 82 4.46 -6.95 -2.29
C ASP A 82 3.32 -7.91 -1.93
N PHE A 83 2.57 -8.36 -2.92
CA PHE A 83 1.43 -9.26 -2.74
C PHE A 83 1.78 -10.67 -2.23
N LEU A 84 3.06 -11.01 -2.16
CA LEU A 84 3.57 -12.25 -1.58
C LEU A 84 3.96 -12.10 -0.10
N LEU A 85 3.74 -10.93 0.51
CA LEU A 85 3.81 -10.78 1.96
C LEU A 85 2.80 -11.71 2.63
N ASP A 86 3.23 -12.44 3.65
CA ASP A 86 2.35 -13.38 4.34
C ASP A 86 2.52 -13.27 5.86
N GLY A 87 1.90 -14.19 6.55
CA GLY A 87 1.80 -14.23 8.01
C GLY A 87 3.14 -14.24 8.75
N ALA A 88 4.22 -14.76 8.18
CA ALA A 88 5.53 -14.74 8.82
C ALA A 88 6.12 -13.33 8.87
N PHE A 89 6.01 -12.55 7.79
CA PHE A 89 6.38 -11.14 7.78
C PHE A 89 5.54 -10.33 8.78
N ALA A 90 4.21 -10.45 8.68
CA ALA A 90 3.32 -9.71 9.57
C ALA A 90 3.60 -9.99 11.05
N LYS A 91 3.85 -11.26 11.40
CA LYS A 91 4.23 -11.69 12.74
C LYS A 91 5.59 -11.13 13.16
N ALA A 92 6.58 -11.15 12.28
CA ALA A 92 7.91 -10.61 12.56
C ALA A 92 7.86 -9.11 12.88
N CYS A 93 6.95 -8.37 12.25
CA CYS A 93 6.72 -6.94 12.50
C CYS A 93 5.78 -6.65 13.69
N GLY A 94 5.19 -7.67 14.32
CA GLY A 94 4.15 -7.48 15.36
C GLY A 94 2.85 -6.89 14.82
N GLY A 95 2.60 -7.02 13.53
CA GLY A 95 1.41 -6.51 12.84
C GLY A 95 0.46 -7.62 12.38
N ARG A 96 -0.54 -7.22 11.57
CA ARG A 96 -1.49 -8.14 10.95
C ARG A 96 -1.79 -7.73 9.51
N LEU A 97 -1.97 -8.70 8.62
CA LEU A 97 -2.53 -8.49 7.30
C LEU A 97 -4.03 -8.19 7.41
N VAL A 98 -4.52 -7.34 6.54
CA VAL A 98 -5.93 -7.05 6.33
C VAL A 98 -6.31 -7.29 4.88
N ASP A 99 -7.58 -7.59 4.64
CA ASP A 99 -8.09 -7.82 3.29
C ASP A 99 -8.07 -6.56 2.43
N ASP A 100 -8.16 -6.72 1.14
CA ASP A 100 -8.40 -5.66 0.16
C ASP A 100 -9.63 -6.04 -0.68
N PRO A 101 -10.78 -5.34 -0.50
CA PRO A 101 -11.01 -4.15 0.34
C PRO A 101 -11.16 -4.46 1.84
N HIS A 102 -10.82 -3.49 2.71
CA HIS A 102 -11.00 -3.57 4.15
C HIS A 102 -11.93 -2.47 4.66
N ARG A 103 -12.99 -2.86 5.39
CA ARG A 103 -13.97 -1.94 5.97
C ARG A 103 -13.69 -1.67 7.43
N LEU A 104 -13.78 -0.40 7.81
CA LEU A 104 -13.70 0.02 9.22
C LEU A 104 -14.56 1.25 9.46
N ASP A 105 -14.82 1.54 10.71
CA ASP A 105 -15.35 2.84 11.13
C ASP A 105 -14.21 3.74 11.60
N LEU A 106 -14.09 4.92 11.01
CA LEU A 106 -13.13 5.94 11.43
C LEU A 106 -13.89 7.08 12.10
N PHE A 107 -13.98 7.00 13.43
CA PHE A 107 -14.59 8.05 14.25
C PHE A 107 -16.05 8.35 13.83
N GLY A 108 -16.83 7.31 13.61
CA GLY A 108 -18.24 7.41 13.18
C GLY A 108 -18.43 7.58 11.67
N THR A 109 -17.36 7.55 10.89
CA THR A 109 -17.44 7.60 9.42
C THR A 109 -17.09 6.22 8.83
N PRO A 110 -18.07 5.53 8.20
CA PRO A 110 -17.79 4.29 7.47
C PRO A 110 -16.71 4.54 6.43
N THR A 111 -15.65 3.76 6.46
CA THR A 111 -14.47 3.95 5.60
C THR A 111 -14.08 2.63 4.96
N LEU A 112 -13.72 2.68 3.69
CA LEU A 112 -13.21 1.57 2.90
C LEU A 112 -11.74 1.83 2.58
N LEU A 113 -10.89 0.88 2.90
CA LEU A 113 -9.48 0.90 2.53
C LEU A 113 -9.26 -0.04 1.37
N MET A 114 -8.45 0.39 0.41
CA MET A 114 -8.00 -0.41 -0.73
C MET A 114 -6.54 -0.08 -1.03
N HIS A 115 -5.82 -1.01 -1.66
CA HIS A 115 -4.59 -0.60 -2.31
C HIS A 115 -4.89 0.34 -3.49
N GLY A 116 -5.84 0.00 -4.34
CA GLY A 116 -6.34 0.87 -5.41
C GLY A 116 -6.11 0.32 -6.82
N ASP A 117 -5.27 -0.69 -6.99
CA ASP A 117 -4.94 -1.29 -8.28
C ASP A 117 -6.14 -1.94 -8.98
N THR A 118 -7.13 -2.42 -8.25
CA THR A 118 -8.39 -2.95 -8.80
C THR A 118 -9.30 -1.88 -9.38
N LEU A 119 -9.08 -0.61 -9.06
CA LEU A 119 -9.84 0.52 -9.60
C LEU A 119 -9.34 0.97 -10.98
N CYS A 120 -8.12 0.58 -11.37
CA CYS A 120 -7.49 0.91 -12.66
C CYS A 120 -7.95 -0.10 -13.73
N THR A 121 -9.26 -0.17 -13.99
CA THR A 121 -9.87 -1.19 -14.86
C THR A 121 -9.57 -0.99 -16.34
N ASP A 122 -9.09 0.18 -16.75
CA ASP A 122 -8.73 0.48 -18.13
C ASP A 122 -7.38 -0.11 -18.53
N ASP A 123 -6.52 -0.47 -17.57
CA ASP A 123 -5.28 -1.22 -17.81
C ASP A 123 -5.56 -2.73 -17.86
N LEU A 124 -6.16 -3.18 -18.96
CA LEU A 124 -6.60 -4.56 -19.14
C LEU A 124 -5.46 -5.59 -19.01
N ASP A 125 -4.26 -5.24 -19.44
CA ASP A 125 -3.11 -6.15 -19.38
C ASP A 125 -2.62 -6.29 -17.94
N TYR A 126 -2.58 -5.20 -17.19
CA TYR A 126 -2.31 -5.25 -15.77
C TYR A 126 -3.39 -6.07 -15.03
N GLN A 127 -4.68 -5.87 -15.30
CA GLN A 127 -5.74 -6.63 -14.64
C GLN A 127 -5.65 -8.14 -14.91
N LYS A 128 -5.31 -8.55 -16.13
CA LYS A 128 -5.05 -9.98 -16.45
C LYS A 128 -3.86 -10.53 -15.65
N PHE A 129 -2.76 -9.78 -15.62
CA PHE A 129 -1.58 -10.16 -14.83
C PHE A 129 -1.94 -10.27 -13.35
N ARG A 130 -2.67 -9.30 -12.80
CA ARG A 130 -3.13 -9.31 -11.41
C ARG A 130 -3.93 -10.57 -11.06
N VAL A 131 -4.92 -10.91 -11.89
CA VAL A 131 -5.73 -12.13 -11.69
C VAL A 131 -4.86 -13.38 -11.66
N GLN A 132 -3.86 -13.47 -12.54
CA GLN A 132 -2.94 -14.59 -12.58
C GLN A 132 -2.10 -14.69 -11.30
N VAL A 133 -1.42 -13.60 -10.90
CA VAL A 133 -0.47 -13.66 -9.78
C VAL A 133 -1.13 -13.67 -8.41
N ARG A 134 -2.40 -13.25 -8.32
CA ARG A 134 -3.21 -13.36 -7.10
C ARG A 134 -3.88 -14.73 -6.95
N ASN A 135 -3.77 -15.61 -7.95
CA ASN A 135 -4.30 -16.96 -7.85
C ASN A 135 -3.48 -17.80 -6.84
N PRO A 136 -4.10 -18.42 -5.82
CA PRO A 136 -3.37 -19.18 -4.80
C PRO A 136 -2.55 -20.35 -5.35
N ILE A 137 -3.02 -20.99 -6.44
CA ILE A 137 -2.29 -22.10 -7.07
C ILE A 137 -1.02 -21.57 -7.73
N TRP A 138 -1.11 -20.42 -8.43
CA TRP A 138 0.04 -19.76 -9.01
C TRP A 138 1.04 -19.35 -7.94
N GLN A 139 0.58 -18.70 -6.86
CA GLN A 139 1.44 -18.27 -5.75
C GLN A 139 2.15 -19.44 -5.09
N LYS A 140 1.45 -20.53 -4.82
CA LYS A 140 2.05 -21.77 -4.27
C LYS A 140 3.12 -22.33 -5.19
N GLY A 141 2.88 -22.37 -6.50
CA GLY A 141 3.86 -22.83 -7.49
C GLY A 141 5.09 -21.90 -7.56
N PHE A 142 4.85 -20.59 -7.54
CA PHE A 142 5.92 -19.59 -7.57
C PHE A 142 6.79 -19.64 -6.30
N LEU A 143 6.18 -19.72 -5.12
CA LEU A 143 6.89 -19.80 -3.83
C LEU A 143 7.64 -21.11 -3.63
N ALA A 144 7.32 -22.18 -4.38
CA ALA A 144 8.07 -23.43 -4.38
C ALA A 144 9.41 -23.34 -5.14
N LEU A 145 9.61 -22.29 -5.95
CA LEU A 145 10.88 -22.05 -6.64
C LEU A 145 11.96 -21.56 -5.64
N PRO A 146 13.25 -21.84 -5.92
CA PRO A 146 14.34 -21.24 -5.14
C PRO A 146 14.24 -19.70 -5.12
N LEU A 147 14.54 -19.09 -3.98
CA LEU A 147 14.44 -17.64 -3.74
C LEU A 147 15.13 -16.81 -4.83
N GLU A 148 16.35 -17.17 -5.19
CA GLU A 148 17.12 -16.49 -6.24
C GLU A 148 16.46 -16.55 -7.63
N GLN A 149 15.76 -17.64 -7.91
CA GLN A 149 15.01 -17.75 -9.17
C GLN A 149 13.78 -16.83 -9.16
N ARG A 150 13.08 -16.73 -8.02
CA ARG A 150 11.96 -15.82 -7.84
C ARG A 150 12.40 -14.36 -7.99
N LYS A 151 13.51 -13.97 -7.33
CA LYS A 151 14.08 -12.62 -7.45
C LYS A 151 14.39 -12.24 -8.91
N ARG A 152 15.04 -13.15 -9.65
CA ARG A 152 15.32 -12.92 -11.07
C ARG A 152 14.06 -12.78 -11.94
N GLN A 153 13.02 -13.58 -11.67
CA GLN A 153 11.77 -13.49 -12.42
C GLN A 153 11.03 -12.19 -12.10
N ILE A 154 10.99 -11.77 -10.83
CA ILE A 154 10.38 -10.50 -10.42
C ILE A 154 11.10 -9.34 -11.11
N GLU A 155 12.42 -9.33 -11.12
CA GLU A 155 13.21 -8.26 -11.75
C GLU A 155 12.94 -8.18 -13.26
N ALA A 156 12.86 -9.30 -13.95
CA ALA A 156 12.53 -9.33 -15.40
C ALA A 156 11.12 -8.75 -15.66
N VAL A 157 10.13 -9.11 -14.83
CA VAL A 157 8.76 -8.56 -14.95
C VAL A 157 8.75 -7.05 -14.66
N ARG A 158 9.51 -6.57 -13.67
CA ARG A 158 9.61 -5.14 -13.35
C ARG A 158 10.19 -4.34 -14.50
N GLN A 159 11.29 -4.78 -15.10
CA GLN A 159 11.91 -4.12 -16.25
C GLN A 159 10.94 -4.01 -17.44
N THR A 160 10.17 -5.08 -17.70
CA THR A 160 9.11 -5.06 -18.73
C THR A 160 8.03 -4.04 -18.37
N SER A 161 7.53 -4.07 -17.12
CA SER A 161 6.48 -3.15 -16.65
C SER A 161 6.90 -1.69 -16.74
N GLU A 162 8.14 -1.36 -16.37
CA GLU A 162 8.66 0.02 -16.49
C GLU A 162 8.74 0.50 -17.93
N SER A 163 9.17 -0.38 -18.85
CA SER A 163 9.20 -0.07 -20.28
C SER A 163 7.80 0.13 -20.87
N GLU A 164 6.80 -0.60 -20.37
CA GLU A 164 5.41 -0.45 -20.77
C GLU A 164 4.76 0.81 -20.20
N LYS A 165 5.06 1.17 -18.96
CA LYS A 165 4.55 2.41 -18.33
C LYS A 165 4.91 3.65 -19.14
N THR A 166 6.11 3.69 -19.74
CA THR A 166 6.54 4.82 -20.57
C THR A 166 5.76 4.94 -21.89
N ARG A 167 5.06 3.87 -22.31
CA ARG A 167 4.27 3.82 -23.54
C ARG A 167 2.78 3.99 -23.33
N LYS A 168 2.30 3.77 -22.09
CA LYS A 168 0.88 3.90 -21.74
C LYS A 168 0.50 5.36 -21.52
N ALA A 169 -0.68 5.73 -21.99
CA ALA A 169 -1.24 7.04 -21.66
C ALA A 169 -1.50 7.14 -20.14
N PRO A 170 -1.18 8.28 -19.52
CA PRO A 170 -1.33 8.45 -18.07
C PRO A 170 -2.75 8.16 -17.55
N GLU A 171 -3.77 8.38 -18.36
CA GLU A 171 -5.18 8.17 -18.03
C GLU A 171 -5.51 6.69 -17.81
N ILE A 172 -4.85 5.78 -18.54
CA ILE A 172 -5.04 4.32 -18.42
C ILE A 172 -4.54 3.80 -17.07
N MET A 173 -3.54 4.48 -16.50
CA MET A 173 -2.93 4.14 -15.21
C MET A 173 -3.65 4.79 -14.01
N ASP A 174 -4.69 5.58 -14.24
CA ASP A 174 -5.52 6.15 -13.18
C ASP A 174 -6.74 5.27 -12.88
N VAL A 175 -7.44 5.58 -11.79
CA VAL A 175 -8.68 4.89 -11.44
C VAL A 175 -9.77 5.19 -12.48
N ASN A 176 -10.50 4.18 -12.88
CA ASN A 176 -11.71 4.35 -13.70
C ASN A 176 -12.86 4.89 -12.84
N GLN A 177 -13.51 5.96 -13.30
CA GLN A 177 -14.60 6.62 -12.59
C GLN A 177 -15.74 5.64 -12.27
N GLY A 178 -16.14 4.82 -13.25
CA GLY A 178 -17.22 3.84 -13.07
C GLY A 178 -16.87 2.76 -12.06
N ALA A 179 -15.59 2.33 -12.01
CA ALA A 179 -15.11 1.37 -11.02
C ALA A 179 -15.17 1.97 -9.60
N VAL A 180 -14.76 3.22 -9.42
CA VAL A 180 -14.87 3.93 -8.13
C VAL A 180 -16.33 4.02 -7.69
N GLU A 181 -17.23 4.45 -8.58
CA GLU A 181 -18.66 4.56 -8.24
C GLU A 181 -19.29 3.21 -7.90
N SER A 182 -18.91 2.15 -8.61
CA SER A 182 -19.41 0.79 -8.35
C SER A 182 -18.99 0.31 -6.96
N VAL A 183 -17.72 0.49 -6.59
CA VAL A 183 -17.21 0.13 -5.26
C VAL A 183 -17.91 0.95 -4.16
N LEU A 184 -18.11 2.25 -4.39
CA LEU A 184 -18.83 3.10 -3.42
C LEU A 184 -20.27 2.62 -3.21
N ARG A 185 -20.99 2.22 -4.27
CA ARG A 185 -22.35 1.65 -4.16
C ARG A 185 -22.36 0.32 -3.42
N GLU A 186 -21.48 -0.60 -3.80
CA GLU A 186 -21.37 -1.93 -3.22
C GLU A 186 -21.13 -1.89 -1.71
N HIS A 187 -20.35 -0.91 -1.24
CA HIS A 187 -20.01 -0.76 0.16
C HIS A 187 -20.83 0.29 0.92
N ALA A 188 -22.00 0.66 0.41
CA ALA A 188 -22.94 1.60 1.04
C ALA A 188 -22.39 3.02 1.22
N TYR A 189 -21.65 3.50 0.22
CA TYR A 189 -21.16 4.88 0.09
C TYR A 189 -20.21 5.32 1.21
N PRO A 190 -19.15 4.57 1.49
CA PRO A 190 -18.18 4.94 2.50
C PRO A 190 -17.24 6.06 2.02
N ARG A 191 -16.44 6.59 2.95
CA ARG A 191 -15.17 7.23 2.57
C ARG A 191 -14.25 6.17 1.99
N LEU A 192 -13.55 6.48 0.88
CA LEU A 192 -12.55 5.60 0.28
C LEU A 192 -11.16 6.17 0.52
N ILE A 193 -10.23 5.33 1.01
CA ILE A 193 -8.79 5.68 1.14
C ILE A 193 -7.99 4.63 0.37
N HIS A 194 -7.14 5.07 -0.56
CA HIS A 194 -6.30 4.16 -1.35
C HIS A 194 -4.99 4.81 -1.80
N GLY A 195 -4.06 4.01 -2.30
CA GLY A 195 -2.78 4.39 -2.90
C GLY A 195 -2.72 4.11 -4.40
N HIS A 196 -1.65 3.46 -4.82
CA HIS A 196 -1.37 2.88 -6.14
C HIS A 196 -1.16 3.87 -7.29
N THR A 197 -2.01 4.88 -7.44
CA THR A 197 -1.95 5.77 -8.61
C THR A 197 -0.89 6.86 -8.50
N HIS A 198 -0.31 7.06 -7.31
CA HIS A 198 0.69 8.10 -7.02
C HIS A 198 0.22 9.53 -7.37
N ARG A 199 -1.10 9.78 -7.23
CA ARG A 199 -1.75 11.08 -7.52
C ARG A 199 -2.46 11.59 -6.28
N PRO A 200 -1.71 12.02 -5.25
CA PRO A 200 -2.29 12.38 -3.96
C PRO A 200 -3.28 13.53 -4.10
N ALA A 201 -4.51 13.27 -3.70
CA ALA A 201 -5.58 14.25 -3.72
C ALA A 201 -6.77 13.81 -2.85
N ARG A 202 -7.61 14.78 -2.50
CA ARG A 202 -8.96 14.53 -1.99
C ARG A 202 -9.96 14.82 -3.08
N HIS A 203 -10.80 13.84 -3.39
CA HIS A 203 -11.91 13.97 -4.36
C HIS A 203 -13.24 13.82 -3.63
N VAL A 204 -14.28 14.40 -4.20
CA VAL A 204 -15.67 14.18 -3.77
C VAL A 204 -16.42 13.62 -4.97
N HIS A 205 -17.00 12.44 -4.81
CA HIS A 205 -17.82 11.78 -5.81
C HIS A 205 -19.28 11.89 -5.39
N ARG A 206 -20.13 12.39 -6.28
CA ARG A 206 -21.57 12.39 -6.05
C ARG A 206 -22.20 11.17 -6.71
N VAL A 207 -22.49 10.16 -5.89
CA VAL A 207 -23.00 8.86 -6.35
C VAL A 207 -24.41 8.66 -5.78
N ASP A 208 -25.40 8.51 -6.65
CA ASP A 208 -26.81 8.31 -6.29
C ASP A 208 -27.32 9.35 -5.28
N GLY A 209 -26.89 10.61 -5.47
CA GLY A 209 -27.25 11.74 -4.63
C GLY A 209 -26.48 11.88 -3.31
N LYS A 210 -25.54 10.96 -3.02
CA LYS A 210 -24.69 10.99 -1.83
C LYS A 210 -23.28 11.48 -2.19
N ASP A 211 -22.71 12.33 -1.33
CA ASP A 211 -21.35 12.81 -1.50
C ASP A 211 -20.40 11.84 -0.75
N CYS A 212 -19.46 11.25 -1.47
CA CYS A 212 -18.46 10.30 -0.95
C CYS A 212 -17.05 10.87 -1.12
N GLU A 213 -16.28 10.90 -0.05
CA GLU A 213 -14.88 11.32 -0.11
C GLU A 213 -14.00 10.18 -0.61
N ARG A 214 -13.06 10.49 -1.50
CA ARG A 214 -11.96 9.61 -1.89
C ARG A 214 -10.63 10.30 -1.62
N TRP A 215 -9.79 9.66 -0.81
CA TRP A 215 -8.45 10.10 -0.50
C TRP A 215 -7.44 9.20 -1.20
N VAL A 216 -6.57 9.79 -2.00
CA VAL A 216 -5.44 9.12 -2.65
C VAL A 216 -4.19 9.45 -1.86
N LEU A 217 -3.48 8.41 -1.40
CA LEU A 217 -2.22 8.56 -0.68
C LEU A 217 -1.08 8.89 -1.65
N ALA A 218 -0.08 9.60 -1.16
CA ALA A 218 1.11 9.88 -1.94
C ALA A 218 2.09 8.71 -1.90
N ASP A 219 2.85 8.57 -2.99
CA ASP A 219 4.05 7.74 -3.01
C ASP A 219 5.19 8.40 -2.21
N TRP A 220 6.23 7.58 -1.93
CA TRP A 220 7.43 8.02 -1.20
C TRP A 220 8.66 8.09 -2.11
N TYR A 221 8.50 8.44 -3.40
CA TYR A 221 9.65 8.52 -4.31
C TYR A 221 10.60 9.68 -4.00
N ARG A 222 10.09 10.82 -3.53
CA ARG A 222 10.88 12.03 -3.28
C ARG A 222 10.84 12.49 -1.83
N SER A 223 9.72 12.26 -1.15
CA SER A 223 9.49 12.65 0.24
C SER A 223 8.45 11.73 0.84
N GLY A 224 8.43 11.61 2.17
CA GLY A 224 7.39 10.87 2.86
C GLY A 224 6.16 11.72 3.14
N SER A 225 5.01 11.07 3.25
CA SER A 225 3.78 11.69 3.73
C SER A 225 2.86 10.66 4.34
N TYR A 226 1.89 11.09 5.11
CA TYR A 226 0.86 10.22 5.65
C TYR A 226 -0.50 10.93 5.71
N LEU A 227 -1.57 10.17 5.62
CA LEU A 227 -2.91 10.67 5.91
C LEU A 227 -3.19 10.43 7.40
N ARG A 228 -3.46 11.50 8.13
CA ARG A 228 -3.90 11.44 9.52
C ARG A 228 -5.41 11.61 9.56
N CYS A 229 -6.11 10.67 10.20
CA CYS A 229 -7.54 10.77 10.48
C CYS A 229 -7.79 10.75 11.99
N ASP A 230 -8.63 11.65 12.47
CA ASP A 230 -9.09 11.72 13.85
C ASP A 230 -10.57 12.20 13.89
N GLU A 231 -11.09 12.51 15.06
CA GLU A 231 -12.47 13.02 15.27
C GLU A 231 -12.78 14.31 14.50
N ARG A 232 -11.76 15.05 14.05
CA ARG A 232 -11.90 16.28 13.25
C ARG A 232 -11.92 16.02 11.75
N GLY A 233 -11.67 14.78 11.32
CA GLY A 233 -11.60 14.38 9.92
C GLY A 233 -10.21 13.90 9.49
N CYS A 234 -9.95 13.91 8.19
CA CYS A 234 -8.68 13.46 7.61
C CYS A 234 -7.88 14.65 7.04
N ALA A 235 -6.56 14.59 7.19
CA ALA A 235 -5.62 15.58 6.63
C ALA A 235 -4.32 14.89 6.20
N SER A 236 -3.83 15.25 5.01
CA SER A 236 -2.50 14.85 4.54
C SER A 236 -1.42 15.65 5.23
N VAL A 237 -0.38 14.97 5.71
CA VAL A 237 0.77 15.58 6.40
C VAL A 237 2.03 15.19 5.64
N GLN A 238 2.80 16.20 5.22
CA GLN A 238 4.10 15.99 4.59
C GLN A 238 5.17 15.78 5.65
N LEU A 239 6.09 14.87 5.40
CA LEU A 239 7.29 14.70 6.21
C LEU A 239 8.42 15.59 5.66
N PRO A 240 9.37 16.01 6.50
CA PRO A 240 10.60 16.62 5.99
C PRO A 240 11.23 15.70 4.95
N GLY A 241 11.74 16.30 3.87
CA GLY A 241 12.53 15.54 2.90
C GLY A 241 13.82 15.01 3.53
N PRO A 242 14.51 14.08 2.86
CA PRO A 242 15.84 13.65 3.30
C PRO A 242 16.74 14.88 3.42
N GLY A 243 17.40 15.00 4.58
CA GLY A 243 18.34 16.08 4.87
C GLY A 243 19.64 15.96 4.06
#